data_4ac7af050edc8dd6a1a50be7572de46b
#
_entry.id   4ac7af050edc8dd6a1a50be7572de46b
#
_cell.length_a   1.000
_cell.length_b   1.000
_cell.length_c   1.000
_cell.angle_alpha   90.00
_cell.angle_beta   90.00
_cell.angle_gamma   90.00
#
_symmetry.space_group_name_H-M   'P 1'
#
loop_
_entity.id
_entity.type
_entity.pdbx_description
1 polymer ?
#
loop_
_entity_poly.entity_id
_entity_poly.type
_entity_poly.pdbx_seq_one_letter_code
_entity_poly.pdbx_strand_id
1 'polypeptide(L)'
;MKEKFTIFWFRRDLRLEDNKGLYKALKGSNKVIPIFIYDTEIIDKLPKNDHRLTFIHNALGGINNAMKRNRCSVGIYRGTPKAIFNKIIRDFPIEKVITNHDYETYAIERDEEIRKLLKAEKIDFVTYKDQVIYE
;
A
#
# COMPACT_ATOMS: atom_id res chain seq x y z
N MET A 1 24.45 -4.10 11.56
CA MET A 1 23.64 -4.05 10.36
C MET A 1 22.28 -3.47 10.70
N LYS A 2 21.85 -2.54 9.86
CA LYS A 2 20.55 -1.92 10.07
C LYS A 2 19.45 -2.83 9.58
N GLU A 3 18.43 -2.98 10.39
CA GLU A 3 17.24 -3.71 10.00
C GLU A 3 16.51 -2.93 8.91
N LYS A 4 16.10 -3.62 7.85
CA LYS A 4 15.33 -3.01 6.77
C LYS A 4 13.89 -3.48 6.85
N PHE A 5 13.00 -2.68 6.31
CA PHE A 5 11.56 -2.95 6.33
C PHE A 5 11.05 -3.25 4.92
N THR A 6 9.99 -4.02 4.87
CA THR A 6 9.21 -4.22 3.66
C THR A 6 7.93 -3.42 3.82
N ILE A 7 7.62 -2.60 2.83
CA ILE A 7 6.36 -1.86 2.82
C ILE A 7 5.32 -2.70 2.10
N PHE A 8 4.16 -2.88 2.69
CA PHE A 8 3.02 -3.41 1.96
C PHE A 8 2.04 -2.28 1.73
N TRP A 9 1.78 -1.97 0.47
CA TRP A 9 0.94 -0.85 0.09
C TRP A 9 -0.46 -1.36 -0.24
N PHE A 10 -1.41 -1.13 0.68
CA PHE A 10 -2.82 -1.40 0.42
C PHE A 10 -3.36 -0.38 -0.56
N ARG A 11 -4.15 -0.86 -1.49
CA ARG A 11 -4.83 0.02 -2.46
C ARG A 11 -6.33 -0.23 -2.36
N ARG A 12 -6.96 -0.84 -3.37
CA ARG A 12 -8.38 -1.18 -3.30
C ARG A 12 -8.62 -2.51 -2.61
N ASP A 13 -7.57 -3.22 -2.36
CA ASP A 13 -7.54 -4.55 -1.75
C ASP A 13 -7.49 -4.48 -0.23
N LEU A 14 -8.42 -3.74 0.37
CA LEU A 14 -8.42 -3.47 1.82
C LEU A 14 -8.96 -4.66 2.61
N ARG A 15 -8.16 -5.73 2.63
CA ARG A 15 -8.50 -6.94 3.37
C ARG A 15 -7.22 -7.66 3.80
N LEU A 16 -7.34 -8.42 4.87
CA LEU A 16 -6.23 -9.22 5.38
C LEU A 16 -6.25 -10.65 4.83
N GLU A 17 -7.44 -11.15 4.51
CA GLU A 17 -7.59 -12.49 3.94
C GLU A 17 -7.60 -12.43 2.42
N ASP A 18 -7.19 -13.52 1.78
CA ASP A 18 -7.13 -13.63 0.32
C ASP A 18 -6.38 -12.47 -0.32
N ASN A 19 -5.29 -12.05 0.33
CA ASN A 19 -4.47 -10.95 -0.13
C ASN A 19 -3.08 -11.48 -0.43
N LYS A 20 -2.84 -11.77 -1.70
CA LYS A 20 -1.59 -12.43 -2.12
C LYS A 20 -0.36 -11.59 -1.80
N GLY A 21 -0.40 -10.29 -2.11
CA GLY A 21 0.73 -9.41 -1.84
C GLY A 21 1.06 -9.34 -0.37
N LEU A 22 0.03 -9.19 0.47
CA LEU A 22 0.23 -9.15 1.91
C LEU A 22 0.81 -10.46 2.43
N TYR A 23 0.29 -11.59 1.95
CA TYR A 23 0.80 -12.89 2.33
C TYR A 23 2.29 -13.02 1.99
N LYS A 24 2.67 -12.61 0.78
CA LYS A 24 4.07 -12.67 0.36
C LYS A 24 4.95 -11.74 1.19
N ALA A 25 4.45 -10.55 1.53
CA ALA A 25 5.19 -9.62 2.37
C ALA A 25 5.46 -10.22 3.74
N LEU A 26 4.44 -10.83 4.34
CA LEU A 26 4.55 -11.41 5.67
C LEU A 26 5.45 -12.64 5.71
N LYS A 27 5.60 -13.35 4.60
CA LYS A 27 6.48 -14.50 4.53
C LYS A 27 7.96 -14.12 4.45
N GLY A 28 8.25 -12.87 4.12
CA GLY A 28 9.63 -12.41 4.03
C GLY A 28 10.27 -12.29 5.40
N SER A 29 11.57 -12.11 5.41
CA SER A 29 12.34 -12.01 6.65
C SER A 29 12.29 -10.63 7.29
N ASN A 30 11.91 -9.60 6.53
CA ASN A 30 11.85 -8.24 7.05
C ASN A 30 10.53 -7.99 7.78
N LYS A 31 10.56 -7.04 8.71
CA LYS A 31 9.32 -6.56 9.30
C LYS A 31 8.53 -5.80 8.24
N VAL A 32 7.22 -5.95 8.28
CA VAL A 32 6.33 -5.34 7.30
C VAL A 32 5.68 -4.10 7.91
N ILE A 33 5.74 -3.01 7.16
CA ILE A 33 5.02 -1.78 7.50
C ILE A 33 3.88 -1.66 6.49
N PRO A 34 2.64 -1.96 6.89
CA PRO A 34 1.52 -1.78 5.98
C PRO A 34 1.13 -0.32 5.91
N ILE A 35 0.85 0.17 4.72
CA ILE A 35 0.43 1.56 4.52
C ILE A 35 -0.78 1.64 3.62
N PHE A 36 -1.53 2.73 3.76
CA PHE A 36 -2.56 3.12 2.83
C PHE A 36 -2.39 4.61 2.53
N ILE A 37 -2.48 4.98 1.26
CA ILE A 37 -2.35 6.37 0.84
C ILE A 37 -3.69 6.84 0.29
N TYR A 38 -4.27 7.86 0.92
CA TYR A 38 -5.39 8.61 0.32
C TYR A 38 -4.78 9.49 -0.77
N ASP A 39 -4.88 9.00 -2.01
CA ASP A 39 -4.29 9.68 -3.16
C ASP A 39 -5.10 10.91 -3.50
N THR A 40 -4.53 12.08 -3.29
CA THR A 40 -5.25 13.34 -3.48
C THR A 40 -5.61 13.59 -4.95
N GLU A 41 -4.89 13.00 -5.89
CA GLU A 41 -5.26 13.12 -7.29
C GLU A 41 -6.57 12.41 -7.60
N ILE A 42 -6.92 11.40 -6.81
CA ILE A 42 -8.18 10.70 -6.96
C ILE A 42 -9.25 11.29 -6.05
N ILE A 43 -8.90 11.42 -4.76
CA ILE A 43 -9.87 11.77 -3.71
C ILE A 43 -10.41 13.18 -3.89
N ASP A 44 -9.56 14.12 -4.28
CA ASP A 44 -9.99 15.50 -4.42
C ASP A 44 -10.98 15.69 -5.57
N LYS A 45 -11.09 14.70 -6.47
CA LYS A 45 -12.07 14.71 -7.55
C LYS A 45 -13.41 14.11 -7.16
N LEU A 46 -13.48 13.47 -5.97
CA LEU A 46 -14.71 12.85 -5.52
C LEU A 46 -15.57 13.82 -4.74
N PRO A 47 -16.91 13.69 -4.83
CA PRO A 47 -17.80 14.47 -3.96
C PRO A 47 -17.51 14.15 -2.49
N LYS A 48 -17.75 15.14 -1.62
CA LYS A 48 -17.47 14.98 -0.19
C LYS A 48 -18.25 13.84 0.46
N ASN A 49 -19.43 13.53 -0.07
CA ASN A 49 -20.27 12.48 0.47
C ASN A 49 -20.23 11.20 -0.36
N ASP A 50 -19.14 10.98 -1.09
CA ASP A 50 -18.99 9.78 -1.88
C ASP A 50 -18.90 8.55 -1.01
N HIS A 51 -19.71 7.54 -1.29
CA HIS A 51 -19.75 6.31 -0.48
C HIS A 51 -18.43 5.55 -0.50
N ARG A 52 -17.61 5.75 -1.53
CA ARG A 52 -16.31 5.09 -1.61
C ARG A 52 -15.39 5.52 -0.48
N LEU A 53 -15.44 6.79 -0.09
CA LEU A 53 -14.62 7.28 1.02
C LEU A 53 -15.04 6.66 2.33
N THR A 54 -16.35 6.54 2.55
CA THR A 54 -16.88 5.89 3.75
C THR A 54 -16.49 4.43 3.80
N PHE A 55 -16.58 3.73 2.66
CA PHE A 55 -16.20 2.32 2.59
C PHE A 55 -14.72 2.14 2.93
N ILE A 56 -13.85 2.97 2.36
CA ILE A 56 -12.42 2.90 2.62
C ILE A 56 -12.12 3.15 4.09
N HIS A 57 -12.73 4.17 4.66
CA HIS A 57 -12.53 4.52 6.06
C HIS A 57 -12.93 3.35 6.98
N ASN A 58 -14.09 2.76 6.71
CA ASN A 58 -14.57 1.63 7.51
C ASN A 58 -13.69 0.40 7.34
N ALA A 59 -13.24 0.13 6.12
CA ALA A 59 -12.36 -1.01 5.85
C ALA A 59 -11.02 -0.85 6.57
N LEU A 60 -10.45 0.35 6.55
CA LEU A 60 -9.20 0.62 7.26
C LEU A 60 -9.36 0.46 8.76
N GLY A 61 -10.49 0.90 9.30
CA GLY A 61 -10.78 0.73 10.72
C GLY A 61 -10.81 -0.74 11.12
N GLY A 62 -11.46 -1.57 10.29
CA GLY A 62 -11.48 -3.00 10.52
C GLY A 62 -10.12 -3.64 10.46
N ILE A 63 -9.31 -3.26 9.48
CA ILE A 63 -7.95 -3.77 9.35
C ILE A 63 -7.10 -3.38 10.57
N ASN A 64 -7.17 -2.11 10.99
CA ASN A 64 -6.42 -1.65 12.15
C ASN A 64 -6.81 -2.38 13.41
N ASN A 65 -8.12 -2.63 13.61
CA ASN A 65 -8.57 -3.37 14.78
C ASN A 65 -8.02 -4.80 14.80
N ALA A 66 -8.00 -5.44 13.64
CA ALA A 66 -7.46 -6.79 13.54
C ALA A 66 -5.95 -6.80 13.79
N MET A 67 -5.24 -5.81 13.28
CA MET A 67 -3.78 -5.72 13.42
C MET A 67 -3.33 -5.35 14.83
N LYS A 68 -4.15 -4.65 15.59
CA LYS A 68 -3.80 -4.28 16.97
C LYS A 68 -3.50 -5.49 17.83
N ARG A 69 -4.14 -6.62 17.53
CA ARG A 69 -3.89 -7.87 18.27
C ARG A 69 -2.44 -8.30 18.14
N ASN A 70 -1.77 -7.89 17.07
CA ASN A 70 -0.38 -8.24 16.81
C ASN A 70 0.55 -7.04 17.00
N ARG A 71 0.07 -6.01 17.70
CA ARG A 71 0.81 -4.77 17.96
C ARG A 71 1.26 -4.10 16.67
N CYS A 72 0.38 -4.11 15.68
CA CYS A 72 0.66 -3.55 14.36
C CYS A 72 -0.48 -2.64 13.96
N SER A 73 -0.22 -1.72 13.05
CA SER A 73 -1.26 -0.85 12.51
C SER A 73 -0.88 -0.40 11.11
N VAL A 74 -1.90 -0.01 10.34
CA VAL A 74 -1.68 0.52 9.00
C VAL A 74 -1.30 1.99 9.14
N GLY A 75 -0.19 2.37 8.50
CA GLY A 75 0.16 3.78 8.38
C GLY A 75 -0.73 4.43 7.34
N ILE A 76 -1.49 5.42 7.75
CA ILE A 76 -2.43 6.08 6.85
C ILE A 76 -1.88 7.45 6.48
N TYR A 77 -1.75 7.69 5.18
CA TYR A 77 -1.19 8.91 4.64
C TYR A 77 -2.16 9.56 3.68
N ARG A 78 -2.02 10.86 3.50
CA ARG A 78 -2.79 11.60 2.51
C ARG A 78 -1.84 12.43 1.67
N GLY A 79 -1.94 12.31 0.37
CA GLY A 79 -1.08 13.03 -0.56
C GLY A 79 -0.92 12.27 -1.85
N THR A 80 0.03 12.68 -2.68
CA THR A 80 0.35 11.92 -3.87
C THR A 80 1.28 10.77 -3.47
N PRO A 81 1.15 9.60 -4.12
CA PRO A 81 2.03 8.48 -3.81
C PRO A 81 3.51 8.84 -3.90
N LYS A 82 3.89 9.64 -4.89
CA LYS A 82 5.28 10.06 -5.05
C LYS A 82 5.79 10.81 -3.82
N ALA A 83 5.01 11.78 -3.34
CA ALA A 83 5.41 12.57 -2.17
C ALA A 83 5.49 11.71 -0.91
N ILE A 84 4.51 10.79 -0.75
CA ILE A 84 4.46 9.92 0.41
C ILE A 84 5.64 8.94 0.41
N PHE A 85 5.94 8.32 -0.73
CA PHE A 85 7.07 7.39 -0.78
C PHE A 85 8.40 8.09 -0.57
N ASN A 86 8.56 9.31 -1.07
CA ASN A 86 9.77 10.08 -0.78
C ASN A 86 9.93 10.30 0.73
N LYS A 87 8.84 10.57 1.42
CA LYS A 87 8.86 10.76 2.87
C LYS A 87 9.21 9.46 3.60
N ILE A 88 8.58 8.37 3.21
CA ILE A 88 8.80 7.07 3.84
C ILE A 88 10.25 6.61 3.67
N ILE A 89 10.78 6.77 2.46
CA ILE A 89 12.17 6.39 2.17
C ILE A 89 13.14 7.18 3.03
N ARG A 90 12.85 8.45 3.26
CA ARG A 90 13.69 9.30 4.08
C ARG A 90 13.64 8.90 5.56
N ASP A 91 12.46 8.47 6.02
CA ASP A 91 12.24 8.19 7.44
C ASP A 91 12.60 6.76 7.85
N PHE A 92 12.58 5.80 6.92
CA PHE A 92 12.78 4.40 7.23
C PHE A 92 13.72 3.73 6.24
N PRO A 93 14.53 2.77 6.70
CA PRO A 93 15.34 1.95 5.79
C PRO A 93 14.45 0.89 5.12
N ILE A 94 14.13 1.08 3.86
CA ILE A 94 13.22 0.23 3.11
C ILE A 94 14.00 -0.67 2.15
N GLU A 95 13.71 -1.96 2.15
CA GLU A 95 14.29 -2.89 1.20
C GLU A 95 13.43 -3.03 -0.04
N LYS A 96 12.13 -3.15 0.15
CA LYS A 96 11.22 -3.32 -0.99
C LYS A 96 9.81 -2.88 -0.63
N VAL A 97 9.05 -2.60 -1.67
CA VAL A 97 7.64 -2.28 -1.57
C VAL A 97 6.87 -3.35 -2.31
N ILE A 98 5.90 -3.95 -1.65
CA ILE A 98 5.03 -4.97 -2.23
C ILE A 98 3.62 -4.44 -2.28
N THR A 99 2.95 -4.69 -3.40
CA THR A 99 1.56 -4.32 -3.57
C THR A 99 0.91 -5.30 -4.53
N ASN A 100 -0.41 -5.35 -4.53
CA ASN A 100 -1.12 -6.14 -5.53
C ASN A 100 -1.31 -5.31 -6.79
N HIS A 101 -1.31 -5.99 -7.93
CA HIS A 101 -1.43 -5.33 -9.22
C HIS A 101 -2.80 -4.68 -9.38
N ASP A 102 -2.81 -3.45 -9.90
CA ASP A 102 -4.03 -2.73 -10.20
C ASP A 102 -4.10 -2.55 -11.72
N TYR A 103 -5.25 -2.87 -12.29
CA TYR A 103 -5.43 -2.90 -13.74
C TYR A 103 -6.00 -1.60 -14.32
N GLU A 104 -6.37 -0.64 -13.48
CA GLU A 104 -6.83 0.66 -13.97
C GLU A 104 -5.69 1.39 -14.67
N THR A 105 -5.97 2.03 -15.80
CA THR A 105 -4.95 2.74 -16.57
C THR A 105 -4.21 3.76 -15.73
N TYR A 106 -4.94 4.51 -14.93
CA TYR A 106 -4.35 5.50 -14.04
C TYR A 106 -3.36 4.85 -13.06
N ALA A 107 -3.75 3.71 -12.49
CA ALA A 107 -2.90 3.02 -11.53
C ALA A 107 -1.63 2.46 -12.19
N ILE A 108 -1.75 2.00 -13.41
CA ILE A 108 -0.59 1.48 -14.15
C ILE A 108 0.45 2.59 -14.36
N GLU A 109 0.00 3.76 -14.78
CA GLU A 109 0.90 4.90 -14.97
C GLU A 109 1.54 5.34 -13.66
N ARG A 110 0.76 5.40 -12.60
CA ARG A 110 1.25 5.74 -11.27
C ARG A 110 2.27 4.72 -10.79
N ASP A 111 2.01 3.44 -11.03
CA ASP A 111 2.93 2.39 -10.60
C ASP A 111 4.28 2.51 -11.31
N GLU A 112 4.29 2.88 -12.59
CA GLU A 112 5.54 3.08 -13.30
C GLU A 112 6.33 4.25 -12.72
N GLU A 113 5.65 5.33 -12.35
CA GLU A 113 6.29 6.47 -11.72
C GLU A 113 6.93 6.07 -10.39
N ILE A 114 6.18 5.31 -9.57
CA ILE A 114 6.67 4.83 -8.29
C ILE A 114 7.82 3.85 -8.48
N ARG A 115 7.71 2.95 -9.45
CA ARG A 115 8.77 2.00 -9.76
C ARG A 115 10.09 2.72 -10.07
N LYS A 116 10.04 3.76 -10.88
CA LYS A 116 11.23 4.53 -11.23
C LYS A 116 11.82 5.23 -10.02
N LEU A 117 10.97 5.80 -9.19
CA LEU A 117 11.39 6.49 -7.97
C LEU A 117 12.11 5.53 -7.03
N LEU A 118 11.53 4.35 -6.81
CA LEU A 118 12.09 3.36 -5.91
C LEU A 118 13.38 2.76 -6.46
N LYS A 119 13.43 2.55 -7.77
CA LYS A 119 14.63 2.02 -8.41
C LYS A 119 15.83 2.97 -8.22
N ALA A 120 15.58 4.27 -8.30
CA ALA A 120 16.62 5.26 -8.07
C ALA A 120 17.21 5.17 -6.66
N GLU A 121 16.42 4.68 -5.70
CA GLU A 121 16.86 4.49 -4.32
C GLU A 121 17.26 3.04 -4.03
N LYS A 122 17.38 2.21 -5.06
CA LYS A 122 17.75 0.80 -4.96
C LYS A 122 16.75 -0.01 -4.12
N ILE A 123 15.48 0.34 -4.25
CA ILE A 123 14.38 -0.35 -3.57
C ILE A 123 13.57 -1.11 -4.62
N ASP A 124 13.33 -2.40 -4.36
CA ASP A 124 12.54 -3.23 -5.27
C ASP A 124 11.06 -2.89 -5.14
N PHE A 125 10.38 -2.87 -6.28
CA PHE A 125 8.93 -2.71 -6.31
C PHE A 125 8.34 -3.98 -6.90
N VAL A 126 7.62 -4.74 -6.07
CA VAL A 126 7.11 -6.06 -6.44
C VAL A 126 5.60 -6.03 -6.44
N THR A 127 5.00 -6.45 -7.56
CA THR A 127 3.56 -6.53 -7.66
C THR A 127 3.14 -7.99 -7.85
N TYR A 128 2.00 -8.34 -7.26
CA TYR A 128 1.43 -9.68 -7.41
C TYR A 128 0.03 -9.57 -7.96
N LYS A 129 -0.35 -10.54 -8.77
CA LYS A 129 -1.71 -10.62 -9.26
C LYS A 129 -2.56 -11.21 -8.15
N ASP A 130 -3.42 -10.37 -7.59
CA ASP A 130 -4.36 -10.81 -6.57
C ASP A 130 -5.65 -11.11 -7.30
N GLN A 131 -5.71 -12.32 -7.85
CA GLN A 131 -6.85 -12.69 -8.68
C GLN A 131 -8.07 -12.95 -7.85
N VAL A 132 -9.04 -12.12 -8.07
CA VAL A 132 -10.37 -12.45 -7.66
C VAL A 132 -10.91 -13.33 -8.79
N ILE A 133 -11.13 -14.56 -8.48
CA ILE A 133 -11.63 -15.48 -9.47
C ILE A 133 -13.13 -15.29 -9.61
N TYR A 134 -13.52 -14.94 -10.80
CA TYR A 134 -14.92 -14.87 -11.12
C TYR A 134 -15.27 -16.03 -11.95
N GLU A 135 -16.31 -16.53 -11.62
CA GLU A 135 -16.89 -17.49 -12.52
C GLU A 135 -17.99 -16.86 -13.27
#